data_32dca54c351e0c09a9b04b7701245180
#
_entry.id   32dca54c351e0c09a9b04b7701245180
#
_cell.length_a   1.000
_cell.length_b   1.000
_cell.length_c   1.000
_cell.angle_alpha   90.00
_cell.angle_beta   90.00
_cell.angle_gamma   90.00
#
_symmetry.space_group_name_H-M   'P 1'
#
loop_
_entity.id
_entity.type
_entity.pdbx_description
1 polymer ?
#
loop_
_entity_poly.entity_id
_entity_poly.type
_entity_poly.pdbx_seq_one_letter_code
_entity_poly.pdbx_strand_id
1 'polypeptide(L)'
;MQKTHLLSRILTLTLTTLLALTACGAPATQPVQNTPQPSTQPPATKPAEPQFIQSKLTRDPSPAASLDDQSQLASDNLAFAMDLYHQLVSQPGNLFYSPYSISQALAMVYGGARGQTEQQMAKGMHFNLPQERLHPNFNALDQELAKSTNAVKDQGQGFQLNIANATWGQSGFPFLSSYLDLLARNYGAGLQTVDFANNPESARQDINNWVAKQTQDKIKDIVPQGAIDTLTRLVLANAIYFKASWMMPFQKSATQDAPFTTLDGSQVTVPMMSLEKNKLNYMKGDGYQTVALPYVDGNVAMLLLVPDAGKFSQFEASLDAATLQSILDSLQSTDVILKMPRFTVESSFSLGDTLAKMGMPDAFNASQADFSGMDGQRDLYVSSVIHKAYASVDESGTEAAAATVAIVGITSIMPGEPVSLTIDRPFIFVIYDQPTQSILFAGRITNPGK
;
A
#
# COMPACT_ATOMS: atom_id res chain seq x y z
N MET A 1 -50.53 37.95 7.94
CA MET A 1 -51.85 37.41 7.60
C MET A 1 -51.73 35.92 7.79
N GLN A 2 -52.13 35.37 8.93
CA GLN A 2 -53.45 34.79 9.24
C GLN A 2 -53.75 33.59 8.32
N LYS A 3 -54.10 32.42 8.78
CA LYS A 3 -54.77 31.82 9.97
C LYS A 3 -54.62 30.30 9.85
N THR A 4 -54.23 29.52 10.83
CA THR A 4 -55.04 28.87 11.90
C THR A 4 -56.20 27.97 11.47
N HIS A 5 -56.24 26.77 11.98
CA HIS A 5 -57.25 26.03 12.79
C HIS A 5 -57.23 24.53 12.45
N LEU A 6 -57.43 23.59 13.23
CA LEU A 6 -57.79 23.28 14.63
C LEU A 6 -58.55 21.94 14.62
N LEU A 7 -58.12 21.03 15.48
CA LEU A 7 -58.90 20.04 16.27
C LEU A 7 -60.11 19.25 15.65
N SER A 8 -60.13 17.91 15.88
CA SER A 8 -61.16 17.36 16.76
C SER A 8 -60.93 15.88 17.13
N ARG A 9 -61.03 15.62 18.41
CA ARG A 9 -61.27 14.34 19.08
C ARG A 9 -62.65 13.80 18.78
N ILE A 10 -62.85 12.44 18.85
CA ILE A 10 -64.08 11.87 19.50
C ILE A 10 -63.71 10.47 20.03
N LEU A 11 -63.99 10.32 21.29
CA LEU A 11 -64.01 9.15 22.16
C LEU A 11 -65.46 8.60 22.15
N THR A 12 -65.65 7.27 21.99
CA THR A 12 -66.94 6.66 22.39
C THR A 12 -66.73 5.32 23.03
N LEU A 13 -67.14 5.25 24.23
CA LEU A 13 -67.31 4.14 25.19
C LEU A 13 -68.72 3.61 25.07
N THR A 14 -68.95 2.31 24.96
CA THR A 14 -70.25 1.70 25.37
C THR A 14 -70.07 0.31 25.96
N LEU A 15 -70.80 0.17 26.99
CA LEU A 15 -70.89 -0.77 28.10
C LEU A 15 -71.95 -1.83 27.84
N THR A 16 -71.87 -2.98 28.55
CA THR A 16 -72.87 -3.97 28.98
C THR A 16 -73.43 -4.93 27.92
N THR A 17 -73.63 -6.19 28.20
CA THR A 17 -74.45 -6.85 29.25
C THR A 17 -74.11 -8.31 29.44
N LEU A 18 -74.22 -8.74 30.67
CA LEU A 18 -74.15 -10.07 31.26
C LEU A 18 -75.37 -10.91 30.92
N LEU A 19 -75.25 -12.17 30.53
CA LEU A 19 -76.33 -13.20 30.74
C LEU A 19 -75.66 -14.56 31.08
N ALA A 20 -75.98 -15.03 32.26
CA ALA A 20 -75.68 -16.33 32.73
C ALA A 20 -76.76 -17.36 32.32
N LEU A 21 -76.37 -18.50 31.82
CA LEU A 21 -77.22 -19.71 31.77
C LEU A 21 -76.44 -20.92 32.11
N THR A 22 -76.78 -21.57 33.18
CA THR A 22 -76.32 -22.86 33.69
C THR A 22 -76.95 -24.00 32.89
N ALA A 23 -76.14 -24.98 32.47
CA ALA A 23 -76.58 -26.36 32.17
C ALA A 23 -75.48 -27.36 32.42
N CYS A 24 -75.84 -28.42 33.10
CA CYS A 24 -75.01 -29.56 33.54
C CYS A 24 -74.49 -30.46 32.42
N GLY A 25 -73.35 -31.05 32.65
CA GLY A 25 -73.16 -32.46 32.45
C GLY A 25 -72.24 -32.96 31.35
N ALA A 26 -71.11 -33.49 31.70
CA ALA A 26 -70.39 -34.69 31.35
C ALA A 26 -68.85 -34.47 31.20
N PRO A 27 -67.98 -35.43 31.59
CA PRO A 27 -66.56 -35.17 31.68
C PRO A 27 -65.90 -35.19 30.28
N ALA A 28 -65.34 -34.05 29.88
CA ALA A 28 -64.53 -33.94 28.66
C ALA A 28 -63.10 -34.25 29.01
N THR A 29 -62.52 -35.16 28.27
CA THR A 29 -61.10 -35.45 28.13
C THR A 29 -60.29 -34.17 27.87
N GLN A 30 -59.31 -33.89 28.68
CA GLN A 30 -58.40 -32.74 28.52
C GLN A 30 -57.56 -32.90 27.26
N PRO A 31 -57.43 -31.89 26.39
CA PRO A 31 -56.43 -31.88 25.33
C PRO A 31 -55.06 -31.63 25.97
N VAL A 32 -54.10 -32.48 25.62
CA VAL A 32 -52.68 -32.29 25.94
C VAL A 32 -52.25 -30.94 25.34
N GLN A 33 -51.95 -29.98 26.17
CA GLN A 33 -51.26 -28.76 25.75
C GLN A 33 -49.82 -29.15 25.42
N ASN A 34 -49.48 -29.21 24.12
CA ASN A 34 -48.10 -29.15 23.64
C ASN A 34 -47.56 -27.75 23.95
N THR A 35 -46.89 -27.57 25.05
CA THR A 35 -46.02 -26.45 25.31
C THR A 35 -44.89 -26.54 24.29
N PRO A 36 -44.59 -25.50 23.48
CA PRO A 36 -43.41 -25.48 22.66
C PRO A 36 -42.19 -25.55 23.58
N GLN A 37 -41.42 -26.64 23.48
CA GLN A 37 -40.11 -26.74 24.10
C GLN A 37 -39.23 -25.61 23.56
N PRO A 38 -38.59 -24.81 24.43
CA PRO A 38 -37.63 -23.82 23.92
C PRO A 38 -36.59 -24.54 23.09
N SER A 39 -36.46 -24.19 21.81
CA SER A 39 -35.34 -24.63 21.01
C SER A 39 -34.08 -24.06 21.64
N THR A 40 -33.30 -24.87 22.30
CA THR A 40 -31.96 -24.55 22.73
C THR A 40 -31.13 -24.42 21.44
N GLN A 41 -31.16 -23.26 20.84
CA GLN A 41 -30.17 -22.87 19.85
C GLN A 41 -28.81 -22.90 20.58
N PRO A 42 -27.80 -23.61 20.08
CA PRO A 42 -26.47 -23.55 20.68
C PRO A 42 -26.07 -22.10 20.82
N PRO A 43 -25.44 -21.68 21.91
CA PRO A 43 -24.94 -20.32 22.02
C PRO A 43 -24.04 -20.04 20.82
N ALA A 44 -24.29 -18.94 20.11
CA ALA A 44 -23.45 -18.48 19.03
C ALA A 44 -22.01 -18.44 19.57
N THR A 45 -21.15 -19.29 19.07
CA THR A 45 -19.73 -19.27 19.41
C THR A 45 -19.19 -17.92 19.03
N LYS A 46 -18.63 -17.18 20.00
CA LYS A 46 -17.94 -15.93 19.76
C LYS A 46 -16.91 -16.19 18.66
N PRO A 47 -16.82 -15.32 17.62
CA PRO A 47 -15.78 -15.47 16.59
C PRO A 47 -14.41 -15.65 17.24
N ALA A 48 -13.63 -16.58 16.75
CA ALA A 48 -12.26 -16.75 17.23
C ALA A 48 -11.47 -15.47 16.95
N GLU A 49 -10.76 -14.98 17.95
CA GLU A 49 -9.88 -13.82 17.77
C GLU A 49 -8.75 -14.16 16.79
N PRO A 50 -8.24 -13.18 16.02
CA PRO A 50 -7.10 -13.40 15.14
C PRO A 50 -5.92 -14.00 15.92
N GLN A 51 -5.27 -15.00 15.33
CA GLN A 51 -4.10 -15.63 15.94
C GLN A 51 -2.86 -15.32 15.10
N PHE A 52 -1.79 -14.95 15.77
CA PHE A 52 -0.49 -14.77 15.14
C PHE A 52 0.34 -16.06 15.31
N ILE A 53 0.61 -16.74 14.20
CA ILE A 53 1.41 -17.96 14.15
C ILE A 53 2.80 -17.59 13.64
N GLN A 54 3.82 -17.92 14.44
CA GLN A 54 5.22 -17.62 14.09
C GLN A 54 6.15 -18.75 14.52
N SER A 55 7.31 -18.81 13.90
CA SER A 55 8.43 -19.61 14.37
C SER A 55 8.98 -19.09 15.70
N LYS A 56 9.69 -19.96 16.41
CA LYS A 56 10.52 -19.56 17.57
C LYS A 56 11.84 -18.93 17.15
N LEU A 57 12.19 -18.97 15.87
CA LEU A 57 13.42 -18.39 15.34
C LEU A 57 13.27 -16.86 15.26
N THR A 58 14.37 -16.17 15.45
CA THR A 58 14.47 -14.72 15.25
C THR A 58 14.94 -14.42 13.82
N ARG A 59 14.72 -13.20 13.39
CA ARG A 59 15.25 -12.70 12.12
C ARG A 59 16.79 -12.82 12.11
N ASP A 60 17.34 -13.28 11.00
CA ASP A 60 18.78 -13.36 10.80
C ASP A 60 19.38 -11.95 10.71
N PRO A 61 20.26 -11.54 11.65
CA PRO A 61 20.86 -10.22 11.64
C PRO A 61 22.01 -10.08 10.64
N SER A 62 22.47 -11.18 10.03
CA SER A 62 23.58 -11.21 9.08
C SER A 62 23.29 -12.19 7.94
N PRO A 63 22.27 -11.89 7.12
CA PRO A 63 21.84 -12.78 6.04
C PRO A 63 22.99 -13.00 5.02
N ALA A 64 23.03 -14.22 4.45
CA ALA A 64 23.95 -14.53 3.38
C ALA A 64 23.49 -13.85 2.07
N ALA A 65 23.94 -12.62 1.84
CA ALA A 65 23.61 -11.82 0.68
C ALA A 65 24.88 -11.26 0.05
N SER A 66 25.19 -11.66 -1.19
CA SER A 66 26.30 -11.10 -1.94
C SER A 66 25.92 -9.76 -2.59
N LEU A 67 26.92 -8.92 -2.90
CA LEU A 67 26.66 -7.66 -3.61
C LEU A 67 26.06 -7.90 -5.00
N ASP A 68 26.49 -8.97 -5.69
CA ASP A 68 25.93 -9.33 -7.00
C ASP A 68 24.44 -9.72 -6.89
N ASP A 69 24.08 -10.51 -5.87
CA ASP A 69 22.68 -10.88 -5.64
C ASP A 69 21.82 -9.68 -5.22
N GLN A 70 22.37 -8.75 -4.45
CA GLN A 70 21.69 -7.51 -4.08
C GLN A 70 21.44 -6.63 -5.31
N SER A 71 22.44 -6.50 -6.19
CA SER A 71 22.30 -5.78 -7.46
C SER A 71 21.29 -6.46 -8.38
N GLN A 72 21.28 -7.79 -8.43
CA GLN A 72 20.27 -8.54 -9.18
C GLN A 72 18.87 -8.30 -8.62
N LEU A 73 18.68 -8.37 -7.30
CA LEU A 73 17.38 -8.09 -6.67
C LEU A 73 16.90 -6.66 -6.93
N ALA A 74 17.79 -5.66 -6.90
CA ALA A 74 17.45 -4.28 -7.22
C ALA A 74 16.97 -4.15 -8.69
N SER A 75 17.68 -4.78 -9.63
CA SER A 75 17.29 -4.83 -11.05
C SER A 75 15.95 -5.55 -11.26
N ASP A 76 15.74 -6.67 -10.57
CA ASP A 76 14.50 -7.44 -10.62
C ASP A 76 13.30 -6.61 -10.09
N ASN A 77 13.49 -5.94 -8.96
CA ASN A 77 12.47 -5.07 -8.37
C ASN A 77 12.17 -3.85 -9.26
N LEU A 78 13.18 -3.30 -9.94
CA LEU A 78 12.99 -2.22 -10.91
C LEU A 78 12.17 -2.70 -12.12
N ALA A 79 12.48 -3.87 -12.67
CA ALA A 79 11.72 -4.46 -13.78
C ALA A 79 10.26 -4.71 -13.38
N PHE A 80 10.04 -5.33 -12.22
CA PHE A 80 8.70 -5.52 -11.67
C PHE A 80 7.96 -4.18 -11.44
N ALA A 81 8.66 -3.17 -10.91
CA ALA A 81 8.08 -1.86 -10.69
C ALA A 81 7.53 -1.26 -11.98
N MET A 82 8.31 -1.31 -13.07
CA MET A 82 7.89 -0.71 -14.34
C MET A 82 6.79 -1.52 -15.03
N ASP A 83 6.85 -2.85 -15.00
CA ASP A 83 5.78 -3.69 -15.54
C ASP A 83 4.45 -3.46 -14.80
N LEU A 84 4.50 -3.39 -13.46
CA LEU A 84 3.32 -3.07 -12.66
C LEU A 84 2.82 -1.64 -12.93
N TYR A 85 3.73 -0.66 -13.08
CA TYR A 85 3.38 0.72 -13.45
C TYR A 85 2.53 0.74 -14.71
N HIS A 86 2.98 0.08 -15.78
CA HIS A 86 2.26 0.02 -17.06
C HIS A 86 0.88 -0.64 -16.98
N GLN A 87 0.68 -1.58 -16.06
CA GLN A 87 -0.65 -2.14 -15.81
C GLN A 87 -1.55 -1.13 -15.09
N LEU A 88 -1.02 -0.39 -14.11
CA LEU A 88 -1.78 0.52 -13.25
C LEU A 88 -2.15 1.83 -13.95
N VAL A 89 -1.32 2.34 -14.88
CA VAL A 89 -1.60 3.60 -15.59
C VAL A 89 -2.80 3.53 -16.55
N SER A 90 -3.34 2.33 -16.79
CA SER A 90 -4.62 2.17 -17.50
C SER A 90 -5.79 2.83 -16.76
N GLN A 91 -5.68 3.05 -15.47
CA GLN A 91 -6.63 3.83 -14.67
C GLN A 91 -6.31 5.33 -14.80
N PRO A 92 -7.31 6.19 -15.06
CA PRO A 92 -7.09 7.62 -15.19
C PRO A 92 -6.74 8.29 -13.86
N GLY A 93 -6.04 9.41 -13.90
CA GLY A 93 -5.75 10.25 -12.74
C GLY A 93 -4.38 10.04 -12.13
N ASN A 94 -4.22 10.52 -10.89
CA ASN A 94 -3.00 10.37 -10.11
C ASN A 94 -2.81 8.90 -9.72
N LEU A 95 -1.56 8.49 -9.58
CA LEU A 95 -1.17 7.12 -9.23
C LEU A 95 -0.07 7.19 -8.18
N PHE A 96 -0.15 6.31 -7.18
CA PHE A 96 0.91 6.11 -6.19
C PHE A 96 0.90 4.67 -5.68
N TYR A 97 2.02 3.98 -5.69
CA TYR A 97 2.15 2.63 -5.18
C TYR A 97 3.58 2.33 -4.75
N SER A 98 3.76 1.26 -3.97
CA SER A 98 5.08 0.80 -3.54
C SER A 98 5.40 -0.55 -4.19
N PRO A 99 6.21 -0.58 -5.25
CA PRO A 99 6.63 -1.84 -5.85
C PRO A 99 7.48 -2.68 -4.88
N TYR A 100 8.34 -2.06 -4.08
CA TYR A 100 9.13 -2.75 -3.06
C TYR A 100 8.25 -3.51 -2.05
N SER A 101 7.26 -2.83 -1.49
CA SER A 101 6.37 -3.42 -0.49
C SER A 101 5.53 -4.56 -1.06
N ILE A 102 5.03 -4.41 -2.30
CA ILE A 102 4.29 -5.46 -3.02
C ILE A 102 5.20 -6.65 -3.32
N SER A 103 6.42 -6.41 -3.83
CA SER A 103 7.40 -7.44 -4.12
C SER A 103 7.78 -8.23 -2.86
N GLN A 104 8.01 -7.56 -1.75
CA GLN A 104 8.32 -8.20 -0.46
C GLN A 104 7.15 -9.06 0.05
N ALA A 105 5.90 -8.55 -0.02
CA ALA A 105 4.72 -9.30 0.39
C ALA A 105 4.52 -10.57 -0.47
N LEU A 106 4.71 -10.44 -1.79
CA LEU A 106 4.60 -11.58 -2.70
C LEU A 106 5.78 -12.54 -2.57
N ALA A 107 6.99 -12.07 -2.22
CA ALA A 107 8.13 -12.94 -1.93
C ALA A 107 7.86 -13.83 -0.69
N MET A 108 7.18 -13.32 0.34
CA MET A 108 6.78 -14.16 1.49
C MET A 108 5.88 -15.31 1.05
N VAL A 109 4.90 -15.05 0.19
CA VAL A 109 3.99 -16.07 -0.36
C VAL A 109 4.71 -17.01 -1.33
N TYR A 110 5.63 -16.47 -2.16
CA TYR A 110 6.48 -17.23 -3.07
C TYR A 110 7.29 -18.31 -2.35
N GLY A 111 7.74 -18.07 -1.12
CA GLY A 111 8.40 -19.06 -0.28
C GLY A 111 7.62 -20.36 -0.08
N GLY A 112 6.29 -20.29 -0.17
CA GLY A 112 5.39 -21.46 -0.12
C GLY A 112 4.99 -22.03 -1.48
N ALA A 113 5.25 -21.32 -2.58
CA ALA A 113 4.90 -21.76 -3.93
C ALA A 113 5.75 -22.94 -4.40
N ARG A 114 5.15 -23.83 -5.19
CA ARG A 114 5.84 -24.99 -5.78
C ARG A 114 5.41 -25.16 -7.25
N GLY A 115 6.23 -25.89 -7.99
CA GLY A 115 5.92 -26.34 -9.35
C GLY A 115 5.60 -25.19 -10.32
N GLN A 116 4.47 -25.27 -11.02
CA GLN A 116 4.06 -24.26 -12.02
C GLN A 116 3.76 -22.91 -11.36
N THR A 117 3.13 -22.89 -10.20
CA THR A 117 2.85 -21.66 -9.44
C THR A 117 4.13 -20.90 -9.10
N GLU A 118 5.15 -21.60 -8.63
CA GLU A 118 6.47 -21.04 -8.35
C GLU A 118 7.11 -20.42 -9.60
N GLN A 119 7.11 -21.17 -10.73
CA GLN A 119 7.68 -20.67 -11.98
C GLN A 119 6.97 -19.43 -12.51
N GLN A 120 5.65 -19.43 -12.47
CA GLN A 120 4.85 -18.28 -12.89
C GLN A 120 5.08 -17.07 -11.97
N MET A 121 5.12 -17.26 -10.66
CA MET A 121 5.41 -16.18 -9.72
C MET A 121 6.82 -15.63 -9.94
N ALA A 122 7.83 -16.50 -10.08
CA ALA A 122 9.20 -16.06 -10.38
C ALA A 122 9.25 -15.19 -11.63
N LYS A 123 8.60 -15.63 -12.71
CA LYS A 123 8.55 -14.89 -13.97
C LYS A 123 7.81 -13.56 -13.85
N GLY A 124 6.61 -13.56 -13.27
CA GLY A 124 5.76 -12.36 -13.17
C GLY A 124 6.31 -11.32 -12.20
N MET A 125 7.10 -11.76 -11.21
CA MET A 125 7.78 -10.89 -10.24
C MET A 125 9.22 -10.54 -10.62
N HIS A 126 9.71 -11.05 -11.76
CA HIS A 126 11.12 -10.94 -12.17
C HIS A 126 12.11 -11.54 -11.16
N PHE A 127 11.73 -12.53 -10.35
CA PHE A 127 12.64 -13.17 -9.41
C PHE A 127 13.62 -14.09 -10.14
N ASN A 128 14.81 -13.57 -10.47
CA ASN A 128 15.86 -14.31 -11.14
C ASN A 128 16.78 -15.07 -10.18
N LEU A 129 16.70 -14.77 -8.89
CA LEU A 129 17.40 -15.53 -7.85
C LEU A 129 16.55 -16.73 -7.42
N PRO A 130 17.15 -17.91 -7.19
CA PRO A 130 16.44 -19.01 -6.56
C PRO A 130 16.05 -18.65 -5.11
N GLN A 131 15.02 -19.32 -4.56
CA GLN A 131 14.46 -18.98 -3.26
C GLN A 131 15.51 -18.92 -2.14
N GLU A 132 16.50 -19.84 -2.15
CA GLU A 132 17.56 -19.90 -1.14
C GLU A 132 18.46 -18.67 -1.11
N ARG A 133 18.53 -17.91 -2.21
CA ARG A 133 19.28 -16.65 -2.30
C ARG A 133 18.35 -15.44 -2.28
N LEU A 134 17.15 -15.56 -2.83
CA LEU A 134 16.18 -14.46 -2.90
C LEU A 134 15.80 -13.94 -1.51
N HIS A 135 15.35 -14.84 -0.62
CA HIS A 135 14.84 -14.45 0.70
C HIS A 135 15.92 -13.81 1.61
N PRO A 136 17.16 -14.34 1.69
CA PRO A 136 18.23 -13.67 2.42
C PRO A 136 18.58 -12.28 1.85
N ASN A 137 18.47 -12.08 0.53
CA ASN A 137 18.72 -10.78 -0.08
C ASN A 137 17.59 -9.77 0.22
N PHE A 138 16.33 -10.18 0.26
CA PHE A 138 15.24 -9.32 0.82
C PHE A 138 15.50 -8.95 2.27
N ASN A 139 16.01 -9.90 3.08
CA ASN A 139 16.38 -9.61 4.46
C ASN A 139 17.49 -8.55 4.54
N ALA A 140 18.55 -8.68 3.74
CA ALA A 140 19.64 -7.72 3.72
C ALA A 140 19.17 -6.32 3.30
N LEU A 141 18.40 -6.24 2.22
CA LEU A 141 17.85 -4.99 1.71
C LEU A 141 16.96 -4.28 2.75
N ASP A 142 16.05 -5.01 3.39
CA ASP A 142 15.15 -4.45 4.39
C ASP A 142 15.91 -3.96 5.65
N GLN A 143 16.99 -4.66 6.06
CA GLN A 143 17.85 -4.20 7.14
C GLN A 143 18.63 -2.95 6.76
N GLU A 144 19.07 -2.81 5.50
CA GLU A 144 19.75 -1.61 5.03
C GLU A 144 18.82 -0.39 5.04
N LEU A 145 17.61 -0.56 4.52
CA LEU A 145 16.57 0.48 4.56
C LEU A 145 16.19 0.86 6.01
N ALA A 146 16.17 -0.11 6.92
CA ALA A 146 15.90 0.14 8.33
C ALA A 146 17.01 0.96 9.02
N LYS A 147 18.27 0.84 8.60
CA LYS A 147 19.37 1.65 9.14
C LYS A 147 19.16 3.13 8.81
N SER A 148 18.82 3.47 7.57
CA SER A 148 18.49 4.83 7.15
C SER A 148 17.34 5.41 7.98
N THR A 149 16.28 4.62 8.21
CA THR A 149 15.14 5.02 9.06
C THR A 149 15.55 5.29 10.51
N ASN A 150 16.42 4.47 11.10
CA ASN A 150 16.82 4.61 12.51
C ASN A 150 17.80 5.76 12.73
N ALA A 151 18.74 6.00 11.80
CA ALA A 151 19.73 7.07 11.91
C ALA A 151 19.10 8.47 12.05
N VAL A 152 17.91 8.66 11.49
CA VAL A 152 17.21 9.96 11.49
C VAL A 152 16.26 10.11 12.69
N LYS A 153 15.71 9.01 13.22
CA LYS A 153 14.87 9.05 14.43
C LYS A 153 15.61 9.64 15.63
N ASP A 154 16.89 9.33 15.77
CA ASP A 154 17.72 9.80 16.88
C ASP A 154 17.99 11.32 16.82
N GLN A 155 17.79 11.95 15.65
CA GLN A 155 17.97 13.40 15.45
C GLN A 155 16.66 14.19 15.56
N GLY A 156 15.55 13.57 15.90
CA GLY A 156 14.22 14.21 15.99
C GLY A 156 13.65 14.68 14.65
N GLN A 157 14.28 14.29 13.54
CA GLN A 157 13.86 14.62 12.18
C GLN A 157 13.08 13.44 11.59
N GLY A 158 11.92 13.75 10.97
CA GLY A 158 10.95 12.73 10.64
C GLY A 158 11.25 11.97 9.36
N PHE A 159 11.97 10.84 9.44
CA PHE A 159 11.92 9.80 8.42
C PHE A 159 11.17 8.60 8.97
N GLN A 160 10.06 8.21 8.35
CA GLN A 160 9.26 7.06 8.72
C GLN A 160 8.83 6.32 7.45
N LEU A 161 9.23 5.07 7.36
CA LEU A 161 8.78 4.12 6.36
C LEU A 161 8.03 3.02 7.12
N ASN A 162 6.71 3.14 7.18
CA ASN A 162 5.87 2.14 7.85
C ASN A 162 5.29 1.20 6.80
N ILE A 163 5.90 0.04 6.68
CA ILE A 163 5.43 -1.04 5.82
C ILE A 163 4.59 -1.98 6.67
N ALA A 164 3.31 -2.07 6.38
CA ALA A 164 2.37 -2.98 7.00
C ALA A 164 2.05 -4.12 6.03
N ASN A 165 2.97 -5.07 5.92
CA ASN A 165 2.83 -6.28 5.14
C ASN A 165 2.36 -7.42 6.04
N ALA A 166 1.22 -8.02 5.74
CA ALA A 166 0.77 -9.23 6.41
C ALA A 166 0.10 -10.20 5.45
N THR A 167 0.47 -11.46 5.60
CA THR A 167 -0.26 -12.58 5.01
C THR A 167 -1.27 -13.08 6.04
N TRP A 168 -2.53 -13.11 5.64
CA TRP A 168 -3.65 -13.60 6.44
C TRP A 168 -4.13 -14.93 5.87
N GLY A 169 -4.06 -15.98 6.65
CA GLY A 169 -4.47 -17.32 6.28
C GLY A 169 -5.75 -17.75 6.97
N GLN A 170 -6.48 -18.70 6.36
CA GLN A 170 -7.62 -19.36 7.01
C GLN A 170 -7.13 -20.10 8.26
N SER A 171 -7.81 -19.90 9.38
CA SER A 171 -7.53 -20.62 10.63
C SER A 171 -7.80 -22.14 10.50
N GLY A 172 -7.01 -22.94 11.22
CA GLY A 172 -7.13 -24.40 11.21
C GLY A 172 -6.30 -25.13 10.15
N PHE A 173 -5.60 -24.40 9.26
CA PHE A 173 -4.62 -25.01 8.34
C PHE A 173 -3.31 -25.34 9.08
N PRO A 174 -2.70 -26.51 8.83
CA PRO A 174 -1.49 -26.96 9.52
C PRO A 174 -0.23 -26.38 8.85
N PHE A 175 0.03 -25.08 9.00
CA PHE A 175 1.21 -24.45 8.40
C PHE A 175 2.51 -25.13 8.85
N LEU A 176 3.37 -25.44 7.88
CA LEU A 176 4.65 -26.12 8.08
C LEU A 176 5.61 -25.24 8.88
N SER A 177 6.33 -25.83 9.82
CA SER A 177 7.37 -25.11 10.57
C SER A 177 8.46 -24.56 9.67
N SER A 178 8.83 -25.26 8.59
CA SER A 178 9.81 -24.77 7.60
C SER A 178 9.40 -23.47 6.91
N TYR A 179 8.10 -23.31 6.60
CA TYR A 179 7.57 -22.07 6.04
C TYR A 179 7.58 -20.94 7.07
N LEU A 180 7.14 -21.21 8.30
CA LEU A 180 7.18 -20.22 9.38
C LEU A 180 8.63 -19.81 9.71
N ASP A 181 9.57 -20.74 9.65
CA ASP A 181 11.01 -20.49 9.84
C ASP A 181 11.58 -19.58 8.73
N LEU A 182 11.15 -19.79 7.48
CA LEU A 182 11.52 -18.94 6.36
C LEU A 182 11.05 -17.48 6.59
N LEU A 183 9.77 -17.32 6.99
CA LEU A 183 9.20 -16.00 7.28
C LEU A 183 9.92 -15.30 8.44
N ALA A 184 10.17 -16.04 9.53
CA ALA A 184 10.83 -15.49 10.70
C ALA A 184 12.26 -15.06 10.40
N ARG A 185 13.05 -15.93 9.76
CA ARG A 185 14.48 -15.67 9.47
C ARG A 185 14.71 -14.53 8.49
N ASN A 186 13.89 -14.44 7.44
CA ASN A 186 14.16 -13.50 6.36
C ASN A 186 13.33 -12.21 6.44
N TYR A 187 12.16 -12.26 7.06
CA TYR A 187 11.26 -11.10 7.10
C TYR A 187 10.95 -10.62 8.53
N GLY A 188 11.39 -11.37 9.56
CA GLY A 188 10.98 -11.11 10.94
C GLY A 188 9.46 -11.21 11.11
N ALA A 189 8.80 -11.96 10.25
CA ALA A 189 7.36 -12.06 10.13
C ALA A 189 6.84 -13.43 10.55
N GLY A 190 5.53 -13.48 10.79
CA GLY A 190 4.74 -14.70 10.92
C GLY A 190 3.50 -14.61 10.05
N LEU A 191 2.54 -15.47 10.30
CA LEU A 191 1.27 -15.54 9.61
C LEU A 191 0.14 -15.12 10.57
N GLN A 192 -0.73 -14.23 10.11
CA GLN A 192 -1.99 -13.94 10.81
C GLN A 192 -3.03 -14.96 10.37
N THR A 193 -3.80 -15.52 11.30
CA THR A 193 -4.89 -16.43 10.95
C THR A 193 -6.22 -15.93 11.48
N VAL A 194 -7.24 -16.01 10.63
CA VAL A 194 -8.62 -15.63 10.90
C VAL A 194 -9.56 -16.65 10.28
N ASP A 195 -10.80 -16.66 10.72
CA ASP A 195 -11.81 -17.58 10.21
C ASP A 195 -12.61 -16.97 9.05
N PHE A 196 -12.05 -17.01 7.86
CA PHE A 196 -12.75 -16.58 6.65
C PHE A 196 -13.98 -17.44 6.34
N ALA A 197 -13.88 -18.75 6.58
CA ALA A 197 -14.89 -19.71 6.16
C ALA A 197 -16.23 -19.53 6.90
N ASN A 198 -16.20 -19.19 8.19
CA ASN A 198 -17.41 -19.04 8.99
C ASN A 198 -17.73 -17.58 9.36
N ASN A 199 -16.71 -16.70 9.38
CA ASN A 199 -16.85 -15.32 9.86
C ASN A 199 -16.14 -14.30 8.93
N PRO A 200 -16.44 -14.26 7.60
CA PRO A 200 -15.70 -13.43 6.64
C PRO A 200 -15.74 -11.93 6.94
N GLU A 201 -16.87 -11.41 7.43
CA GLU A 201 -16.97 -9.98 7.77
C GLU A 201 -16.16 -9.62 9.03
N SER A 202 -16.12 -10.49 10.04
CA SER A 202 -15.24 -10.29 11.20
C SER A 202 -13.77 -10.31 10.77
N ALA A 203 -13.38 -11.27 9.95
CA ALA A 203 -12.04 -11.35 9.40
C ALA A 203 -11.63 -10.10 8.62
N ARG A 204 -12.55 -9.55 7.81
CA ARG A 204 -12.35 -8.28 7.10
C ARG A 204 -12.07 -7.12 8.07
N GLN A 205 -12.86 -7.02 9.12
CA GLN A 205 -12.72 -5.97 10.14
C GLN A 205 -11.39 -6.12 10.91
N ASP A 206 -10.99 -7.33 11.24
CA ASP A 206 -9.72 -7.61 11.90
C ASP A 206 -8.52 -7.17 11.06
N ILE A 207 -8.54 -7.46 9.75
CA ILE A 207 -7.52 -6.99 8.80
C ILE A 207 -7.49 -5.46 8.77
N ASN A 208 -8.64 -4.80 8.63
CA ASN A 208 -8.74 -3.34 8.56
C ASN A 208 -8.23 -2.69 9.85
N ASN A 209 -8.61 -3.20 11.01
CA ASN A 209 -8.17 -2.70 12.31
C ASN A 209 -6.66 -2.87 12.50
N TRP A 210 -6.11 -4.01 12.07
CA TRP A 210 -4.67 -4.24 12.12
C TRP A 210 -3.91 -3.25 11.25
N VAL A 211 -4.34 -3.04 10.00
CA VAL A 211 -3.70 -2.09 9.08
C VAL A 211 -3.80 -0.66 9.61
N ALA A 212 -4.96 -0.23 10.10
CA ALA A 212 -5.12 1.09 10.70
C ALA A 212 -4.13 1.31 11.85
N LYS A 213 -3.98 0.33 12.74
CA LYS A 213 -3.02 0.39 13.84
C LYS A 213 -1.57 0.48 13.35
N GLN A 214 -1.18 -0.31 12.33
CA GLN A 214 0.19 -0.30 11.78
C GLN A 214 0.53 1.00 11.06
N THR A 215 -0.48 1.65 10.47
CA THR A 215 -0.31 2.89 9.70
C THR A 215 -0.72 4.14 10.49
N GLN A 216 -0.82 4.07 11.81
CA GLN A 216 -1.18 5.20 12.69
C GLN A 216 -2.50 5.88 12.25
N ASP A 217 -3.51 5.07 11.91
CA ASP A 217 -4.82 5.50 11.40
C ASP A 217 -4.81 6.28 10.06
N LYS A 218 -3.68 6.28 9.36
CA LYS A 218 -3.57 6.91 8.02
C LYS A 218 -4.25 6.09 6.94
N ILE A 219 -4.17 4.77 7.05
CA ILE A 219 -4.82 3.85 6.11
C ILE A 219 -5.88 3.06 6.86
N LYS A 220 -7.14 3.35 6.54
CA LYS A 220 -8.33 2.65 7.06
C LYS A 220 -9.02 1.94 5.91
N ASP A 221 -9.81 0.93 6.26
CA ASP A 221 -10.67 0.21 5.30
C ASP A 221 -9.93 -0.26 4.04
N ILE A 222 -8.73 -0.87 4.24
CA ILE A 222 -7.94 -1.41 3.11
C ILE A 222 -8.70 -2.52 2.38
N VAL A 223 -9.43 -3.36 3.12
CA VAL A 223 -10.29 -4.41 2.57
C VAL A 223 -11.72 -3.90 2.47
N PRO A 224 -12.24 -3.64 1.27
CA PRO A 224 -13.62 -3.17 1.10
C PRO A 224 -14.64 -4.24 1.45
N GLN A 225 -15.88 -3.81 1.70
CA GLN A 225 -16.97 -4.74 1.97
C GLN A 225 -17.21 -5.67 0.77
N GLY A 226 -17.38 -6.96 1.03
CA GLY A 226 -17.58 -7.99 0.02
C GLY A 226 -16.32 -8.50 -0.68
N ALA A 227 -15.13 -8.00 -0.32
CA ALA A 227 -13.86 -8.51 -0.88
C ALA A 227 -13.38 -9.83 -0.24
N ILE A 228 -13.99 -10.24 0.87
CA ILE A 228 -13.72 -11.49 1.58
C ILE A 228 -15.03 -12.27 1.67
N ASP A 229 -14.95 -13.56 1.37
CA ASP A 229 -16.06 -14.49 1.45
C ASP A 229 -15.66 -15.81 2.14
N THR A 230 -16.57 -16.79 2.18
CA THR A 230 -16.36 -18.10 2.80
C THR A 230 -15.36 -18.99 2.03
N LEU A 231 -15.03 -18.66 0.79
CA LEU A 231 -14.06 -19.37 -0.04
C LEU A 231 -12.65 -18.78 0.07
N THR A 232 -12.50 -17.62 0.71
CA THR A 232 -11.22 -16.96 0.91
C THR A 232 -10.27 -17.85 1.71
N ARG A 233 -8.99 -17.97 1.28
CA ARG A 233 -7.95 -18.79 1.91
C ARG A 233 -6.73 -17.99 2.33
N LEU A 234 -6.20 -17.14 1.45
CA LEU A 234 -5.09 -16.25 1.74
C LEU A 234 -5.42 -14.84 1.27
N VAL A 235 -5.15 -13.87 2.13
CA VAL A 235 -5.25 -12.43 1.82
C VAL A 235 -3.92 -11.77 2.13
N LEU A 236 -3.36 -11.09 1.15
CA LEU A 236 -2.20 -10.22 1.34
C LEU A 236 -2.70 -8.79 1.52
N ALA A 237 -2.51 -8.27 2.72
CA ALA A 237 -2.74 -6.87 3.04
C ALA A 237 -1.40 -6.14 3.02
N ASN A 238 -1.26 -5.22 2.08
CA ASN A 238 -0.06 -4.42 1.87
C ASN A 238 -0.43 -2.94 1.99
N ALA A 239 -0.11 -2.34 3.12
CA ALA A 239 -0.33 -0.93 3.38
C ALA A 239 1.01 -0.25 3.65
N ILE A 240 1.24 0.87 3.01
CA ILE A 240 2.49 1.60 3.18
C ILE A 240 2.22 3.08 3.36
N TYR A 241 2.88 3.62 4.36
CA TYR A 241 2.85 5.03 4.71
C TYR A 241 4.29 5.55 4.77
N PHE A 242 4.55 6.59 3.99
CA PHE A 242 5.86 7.23 3.92
C PHE A 242 5.79 8.66 4.45
N LYS A 243 6.72 8.98 5.34
CA LYS A 243 6.90 10.32 5.89
C LYS A 243 8.39 10.63 5.97
N ALA A 244 8.82 11.71 5.34
CA ALA A 244 10.21 12.14 5.39
C ALA A 244 10.33 13.65 5.16
N SER A 245 11.23 14.30 5.91
CA SER A 245 11.57 15.70 5.69
C SER A 245 12.56 15.84 4.52
N TRP A 246 12.43 16.93 3.76
CA TRP A 246 13.45 17.29 2.76
C TRP A 246 14.77 17.62 3.45
N MET A 247 15.89 17.22 2.86
CA MET A 247 17.21 17.72 3.26
C MET A 247 17.30 19.24 3.07
N MET A 248 16.65 19.75 2.03
CA MET A 248 16.53 21.17 1.72
C MET A 248 15.04 21.54 1.63
N PRO A 249 14.41 21.94 2.75
CA PRO A 249 12.98 22.27 2.75
C PRO A 249 12.68 23.53 1.94
N PHE A 250 11.51 23.56 1.34
CA PHE A 250 10.98 24.77 0.68
C PHE A 250 10.55 25.79 1.75
N GLN A 251 10.67 27.07 1.42
CA GLN A 251 10.19 28.13 2.30
C GLN A 251 8.68 28.34 2.11
N LYS A 252 7.89 28.18 3.16
CA LYS A 252 6.42 28.37 3.11
C LYS A 252 6.03 29.77 2.58
N SER A 253 6.81 30.81 2.93
CA SER A 253 6.59 32.18 2.46
C SER A 253 6.84 32.37 0.95
N ALA A 254 7.57 31.46 0.32
CA ALA A 254 7.85 31.49 -1.12
C ALA A 254 6.84 30.68 -1.95
N THR A 255 5.94 29.94 -1.31
CA THR A 255 4.85 29.24 -1.98
C THR A 255 3.79 30.20 -2.45
N GLN A 256 3.46 30.17 -3.73
CA GLN A 256 2.47 31.05 -4.36
C GLN A 256 1.54 30.24 -5.26
N ASP A 257 0.29 30.65 -5.35
CA ASP A 257 -0.65 30.06 -6.29
C ASP A 257 -0.20 30.29 -7.74
N ALA A 258 -0.15 29.21 -8.51
CA ALA A 258 0.27 29.23 -9.90
C ALA A 258 -0.56 28.23 -10.75
N PRO A 259 -0.66 28.45 -12.07
CA PRO A 259 -1.35 27.52 -12.95
C PRO A 259 -0.56 26.22 -13.12
N PHE A 260 -1.29 25.11 -13.14
CA PHE A 260 -0.82 23.79 -13.54
C PHE A 260 -1.70 23.27 -14.67
N THR A 261 -1.09 22.87 -15.78
CA THR A 261 -1.80 22.31 -16.93
C THR A 261 -1.98 20.81 -16.71
N THR A 262 -3.22 20.35 -16.60
CA THR A 262 -3.54 18.93 -16.36
C THR A 262 -3.38 18.10 -17.64
N LEU A 263 -3.49 16.78 -17.54
CA LEU A 263 -3.29 15.85 -18.66
C LEU A 263 -4.29 16.10 -19.82
N ASP A 264 -5.51 16.55 -19.54
CA ASP A 264 -6.53 16.89 -20.53
C ASP A 264 -6.36 18.31 -21.11
N GLY A 265 -5.31 19.03 -20.71
CA GLY A 265 -5.00 20.39 -21.16
C GLY A 265 -5.74 21.50 -20.43
N SER A 266 -6.60 21.19 -19.44
CA SER A 266 -7.22 22.20 -18.61
C SER A 266 -6.20 22.79 -17.61
N GLN A 267 -6.48 23.98 -17.07
CA GLN A 267 -5.65 24.61 -16.05
C GLN A 267 -6.33 24.60 -14.70
N VAL A 268 -5.57 24.25 -13.69
CA VAL A 268 -5.96 24.34 -12.27
C VAL A 268 -4.97 25.22 -11.53
N THR A 269 -5.44 25.96 -10.52
CA THR A 269 -4.56 26.75 -9.66
C THR A 269 -4.10 25.87 -8.50
N VAL A 270 -2.79 25.83 -8.27
CA VAL A 270 -2.18 24.99 -7.22
C VAL A 270 -1.18 25.79 -6.42
N PRO A 271 -0.97 25.48 -5.12
CA PRO A 271 0.15 26.03 -4.35
C PRO A 271 1.47 25.53 -4.93
N MET A 272 2.21 26.41 -5.58
CA MET A 272 3.50 26.14 -6.20
C MET A 272 4.63 26.52 -5.23
N MET A 273 5.30 25.52 -4.70
CA MET A 273 6.45 25.65 -3.81
C MET A 273 7.67 26.09 -4.61
N SER A 274 8.56 26.89 -4.03
CA SER A 274 9.78 27.36 -4.68
C SER A 274 11.00 27.05 -3.80
N LEU A 275 11.96 26.34 -4.38
CA LEU A 275 13.28 26.12 -3.83
C LEU A 275 14.26 27.00 -4.58
N GLU A 276 14.94 27.88 -3.85
CA GLU A 276 16.00 28.72 -4.42
C GLU A 276 17.17 27.87 -4.93
N LYS A 277 18.14 28.50 -5.58
CA LYS A 277 19.33 27.83 -6.12
C LYS A 277 20.00 26.90 -5.12
N ASN A 278 19.96 25.61 -5.44
CA ASN A 278 20.60 24.54 -4.66
C ASN A 278 21.32 23.53 -5.57
N LYS A 279 22.30 22.84 -5.03
CA LYS A 279 22.98 21.71 -5.66
C LYS A 279 22.08 20.48 -5.58
N LEU A 280 21.47 20.10 -6.71
CA LEU A 280 20.64 18.91 -6.85
C LEU A 280 21.18 18.00 -7.94
N ASN A 281 20.93 16.71 -7.83
CA ASN A 281 21.21 15.77 -8.89
C ASN A 281 20.19 15.96 -10.01
N TYR A 282 20.66 16.37 -11.20
CA TYR A 282 19.84 16.77 -12.34
C TYR A 282 20.35 16.14 -13.63
N MET A 283 19.46 15.88 -14.56
CA MET A 283 19.73 15.47 -15.92
C MET A 283 18.70 16.06 -16.87
N LYS A 284 19.15 16.47 -18.08
CA LYS A 284 18.26 16.80 -19.20
C LYS A 284 18.36 15.71 -20.25
N GLY A 285 17.25 15.02 -20.50
CA GLY A 285 17.09 14.06 -21.58
C GLY A 285 16.47 14.69 -22.85
N ASP A 286 16.21 13.85 -23.84
CA ASP A 286 15.48 14.25 -25.05
C ASP A 286 13.98 14.29 -24.77
N GLY A 287 13.43 15.51 -24.72
CA GLY A 287 12.02 15.76 -24.45
C GLY A 287 11.59 15.64 -22.98
N TYR A 288 12.52 15.63 -22.03
CA TYR A 288 12.23 15.64 -20.60
C TYR A 288 13.40 16.20 -19.76
N GLN A 289 13.10 16.55 -18.52
CA GLN A 289 14.07 16.91 -17.50
C GLN A 289 13.85 16.09 -16.25
N THR A 290 14.91 15.83 -15.49
CA THR A 290 14.80 15.10 -14.21
C THR A 290 15.58 15.82 -13.12
N VAL A 291 15.08 15.75 -11.90
CA VAL A 291 15.78 16.25 -10.71
C VAL A 291 15.50 15.33 -9.53
N ALA A 292 16.51 15.04 -8.73
CA ALA A 292 16.38 14.28 -7.50
C ALA A 292 16.45 15.22 -6.30
N LEU A 293 15.41 15.15 -5.44
CA LEU A 293 15.31 15.85 -4.17
C LEU A 293 15.66 14.89 -3.03
N PRO A 294 16.79 15.07 -2.34
CA PRO A 294 17.15 14.19 -1.25
C PRO A 294 16.30 14.49 0.00
N TYR A 295 15.94 13.42 0.72
CA TYR A 295 15.40 13.51 2.06
C TYR A 295 16.52 13.64 3.10
N VAL A 296 16.15 13.92 4.33
CA VAL A 296 17.03 14.35 5.42
C VAL A 296 18.17 13.36 5.75
N ASP A 297 18.00 12.08 5.48
CA ASP A 297 19.04 11.06 5.69
C ASP A 297 20.13 11.04 4.60
N GLY A 298 19.84 11.68 3.44
CA GLY A 298 20.70 11.69 2.27
C GLY A 298 20.75 10.39 1.48
N ASN A 299 20.16 9.31 2.00
CA ASN A 299 20.13 8.01 1.32
C ASN A 299 18.89 7.84 0.43
N VAL A 300 17.76 8.41 0.84
CA VAL A 300 16.52 8.35 0.05
C VAL A 300 16.29 9.67 -0.67
N ALA A 301 15.83 9.59 -1.91
CA ALA A 301 15.50 10.77 -2.72
C ALA A 301 14.20 10.57 -3.50
N MET A 302 13.51 11.68 -3.80
CA MET A 302 12.42 11.72 -4.77
C MET A 302 12.99 12.18 -6.12
N LEU A 303 12.98 11.30 -7.10
CA LEU A 303 13.27 11.62 -8.49
C LEU A 303 11.98 12.12 -9.15
N LEU A 304 12.04 13.31 -9.75
CA LEU A 304 10.97 13.92 -10.53
C LEU A 304 11.31 13.82 -12.02
N LEU A 305 10.46 13.19 -12.80
CA LEU A 305 10.58 13.00 -14.24
C LEU A 305 9.55 13.90 -14.90
N VAL A 306 10.02 14.96 -15.55
CA VAL A 306 9.19 16.06 -16.07
C VAL A 306 9.29 16.11 -17.58
N PRO A 307 8.39 15.44 -18.33
CA PRO A 307 8.34 15.53 -19.78
C PRO A 307 8.06 16.95 -20.25
N ASP A 308 8.55 17.30 -21.44
CA ASP A 308 8.22 18.57 -22.08
C ASP A 308 6.71 18.71 -22.31
N ALA A 309 6.24 19.95 -22.46
CA ALA A 309 4.82 20.23 -22.63
C ALA A 309 4.24 19.42 -23.81
N GLY A 310 3.13 18.69 -23.53
CA GLY A 310 2.46 17.83 -24.51
C GLY A 310 3.15 16.48 -24.78
N LYS A 311 4.27 16.16 -24.10
CA LYS A 311 5.03 14.90 -24.28
C LYS A 311 4.77 13.85 -23.22
N PHE A 312 3.94 14.14 -22.21
CA PHE A 312 3.75 13.25 -21.06
C PHE A 312 3.36 11.83 -21.47
N SER A 313 2.28 11.65 -22.22
CA SER A 313 1.79 10.32 -22.60
C SER A 313 2.78 9.52 -23.44
N GLN A 314 3.54 10.19 -24.32
CA GLN A 314 4.59 9.55 -25.12
C GLN A 314 5.73 9.08 -24.23
N PHE A 315 6.20 9.95 -23.33
CA PHE A 315 7.27 9.64 -22.38
C PHE A 315 6.84 8.50 -21.42
N GLU A 316 5.64 8.61 -20.83
CA GLU A 316 5.11 7.59 -19.93
C GLU A 316 5.04 6.21 -20.59
N ALA A 317 4.58 6.13 -21.83
CA ALA A 317 4.50 4.88 -22.57
C ALA A 317 5.87 4.28 -22.92
N SER A 318 6.92 5.09 -23.00
CA SER A 318 8.29 4.64 -23.33
C SER A 318 9.18 4.43 -22.12
N LEU A 319 8.72 4.80 -20.90
CA LEU A 319 9.50 4.68 -19.68
C LEU A 319 9.53 3.22 -19.22
N ASP A 320 10.65 2.55 -19.40
CA ASP A 320 10.90 1.19 -18.95
C ASP A 320 12.02 1.15 -17.89
N ALA A 321 12.31 -0.06 -17.39
CA ALA A 321 13.35 -0.27 -16.37
C ALA A 321 14.74 0.18 -16.85
N ALA A 322 15.10 -0.09 -18.10
CA ALA A 322 16.39 0.28 -18.67
C ALA A 322 16.54 1.81 -18.79
N THR A 323 15.47 2.47 -19.23
CA THR A 323 15.42 3.94 -19.32
C THR A 323 15.54 4.57 -17.94
N LEU A 324 14.78 4.08 -16.95
CA LEU A 324 14.83 4.62 -15.59
C LEU A 324 16.21 4.39 -14.95
N GLN A 325 16.82 3.21 -15.14
CA GLN A 325 18.19 2.94 -14.69
C GLN A 325 19.20 3.91 -15.33
N SER A 326 19.13 4.10 -16.65
CA SER A 326 19.99 5.04 -17.37
C SER A 326 19.85 6.49 -16.87
N ILE A 327 18.64 6.88 -16.51
CA ILE A 327 18.39 8.20 -15.90
C ILE A 327 19.09 8.30 -14.53
N LEU A 328 18.91 7.31 -13.66
CA LEU A 328 19.53 7.28 -12.33
C LEU A 328 21.06 7.37 -12.42
N ASP A 329 21.67 6.63 -13.34
CA ASP A 329 23.12 6.58 -13.55
C ASP A 329 23.68 7.88 -14.18
N SER A 330 22.83 8.65 -14.85
CA SER A 330 23.24 9.88 -15.59
C SER A 330 23.05 11.16 -14.79
N LEU A 331 22.49 11.09 -13.57
CA LEU A 331 22.28 12.25 -12.73
C LEU A 331 23.58 12.93 -12.34
N GLN A 332 23.66 14.25 -12.44
CA GLN A 332 24.83 15.05 -12.10
C GLN A 332 24.49 16.21 -11.16
N SER A 333 25.38 16.50 -10.22
CA SER A 333 25.24 17.61 -9.28
C SER A 333 25.23 18.96 -10.05
N THR A 334 24.11 19.65 -10.05
CA THR A 334 23.86 20.85 -10.84
C THR A 334 23.20 21.94 -9.97
N ASP A 335 23.50 23.21 -10.24
CA ASP A 335 22.79 24.33 -9.61
C ASP A 335 21.38 24.44 -10.22
N VAL A 336 20.35 24.16 -9.43
CA VAL A 336 18.95 24.14 -9.85
C VAL A 336 18.10 25.09 -9.01
N ILE A 337 17.23 25.84 -9.66
CA ILE A 337 16.09 26.55 -9.06
C ILE A 337 14.86 25.72 -9.41
N LEU A 338 14.15 25.21 -8.40
CA LEU A 338 13.04 24.28 -8.60
C LEU A 338 11.72 24.91 -8.14
N LYS A 339 10.70 24.79 -8.99
CA LYS A 339 9.31 25.02 -8.59
C LYS A 339 8.50 23.76 -8.83
N MET A 340 7.74 23.31 -7.82
CA MET A 340 6.88 22.14 -7.91
C MET A 340 5.59 22.34 -7.12
N PRO A 341 4.48 21.75 -7.54
CA PRO A 341 3.22 21.88 -6.81
C PRO A 341 3.29 21.12 -5.49
N ARG A 342 2.58 21.60 -4.47
CA ARG A 342 2.15 20.78 -3.35
C ARG A 342 1.10 19.81 -3.84
N PHE A 343 1.14 18.55 -3.38
CA PHE A 343 0.15 17.55 -3.77
C PHE A 343 -0.08 16.50 -2.68
N THR A 344 -1.25 15.89 -2.72
CA THR A 344 -1.57 14.68 -1.96
C THR A 344 -2.06 13.63 -2.92
N VAL A 345 -1.65 12.39 -2.71
CA VAL A 345 -2.08 11.26 -3.53
C VAL A 345 -2.36 10.05 -2.65
N GLU A 346 -3.49 9.44 -2.89
CA GLU A 346 -3.90 8.17 -2.29
C GLU A 346 -4.30 7.22 -3.41
N SER A 347 -3.85 5.98 -3.33
CA SER A 347 -4.25 4.93 -4.28
C SER A 347 -4.56 3.64 -3.56
N SER A 348 -5.56 2.93 -4.07
CA SER A 348 -5.97 1.62 -3.56
C SER A 348 -6.21 0.68 -4.73
N PHE A 349 -5.60 -0.50 -4.68
CA PHE A 349 -5.65 -1.49 -5.75
C PHE A 349 -5.99 -2.88 -5.22
N SER A 350 -6.88 -3.58 -5.92
CA SER A 350 -6.97 -5.03 -5.89
C SER A 350 -6.09 -5.57 -7.02
N LEU A 351 -4.97 -6.18 -6.67
CA LEU A 351 -3.91 -6.53 -7.62
C LEU A 351 -4.04 -7.95 -8.21
N GLY A 352 -4.98 -8.78 -7.75
CA GLY A 352 -5.08 -10.17 -8.18
C GLY A 352 -5.14 -10.34 -9.70
N ASP A 353 -6.10 -9.67 -10.36
CA ASP A 353 -6.24 -9.72 -11.82
C ASP A 353 -5.04 -9.12 -12.56
N THR A 354 -4.46 -8.06 -12.00
CA THR A 354 -3.26 -7.41 -12.56
C THR A 354 -2.07 -8.37 -12.54
N LEU A 355 -1.81 -8.98 -11.40
CA LEU A 355 -0.71 -9.93 -11.23
C LEU A 355 -0.91 -11.21 -12.06
N ALA A 356 -2.16 -11.70 -12.16
CA ALA A 356 -2.48 -12.82 -13.05
C ALA A 356 -2.15 -12.49 -14.51
N LYS A 357 -2.48 -11.28 -15.00
CA LYS A 357 -2.13 -10.79 -16.36
C LYS A 357 -0.62 -10.61 -16.54
N MET A 358 0.11 -10.28 -15.48
CA MET A 358 1.57 -10.20 -15.50
C MET A 358 2.28 -11.56 -15.55
N GLY A 359 1.51 -12.67 -15.58
CA GLY A 359 2.04 -14.01 -15.88
C GLY A 359 1.97 -15.01 -14.74
N MET A 360 1.23 -14.74 -13.66
CA MET A 360 1.08 -15.66 -12.52
C MET A 360 -0.39 -16.06 -12.22
N PRO A 361 -1.17 -16.51 -13.24
CA PRO A 361 -2.59 -16.80 -13.04
C PRO A 361 -2.86 -17.96 -12.08
N ASP A 362 -1.98 -18.98 -12.04
CA ASP A 362 -2.20 -20.15 -11.19
C ASP A 362 -2.24 -19.81 -9.71
N ALA A 363 -1.45 -18.82 -9.27
CA ALA A 363 -1.43 -18.37 -7.87
C ALA A 363 -2.82 -17.95 -7.36
N PHE A 364 -3.69 -17.46 -8.24
CA PHE A 364 -5.03 -16.94 -7.95
C PHE A 364 -6.14 -17.94 -8.25
N ASN A 365 -5.80 -19.14 -8.75
CA ASN A 365 -6.76 -20.16 -9.15
C ASN A 365 -6.81 -21.31 -8.16
N ALA A 366 -7.94 -21.47 -7.46
CA ALA A 366 -8.12 -22.48 -6.41
C ALA A 366 -7.86 -23.93 -6.88
N SER A 367 -7.99 -24.22 -8.20
CA SER A 367 -7.77 -25.56 -8.75
C SER A 367 -6.37 -25.79 -9.33
N GLN A 368 -5.57 -24.73 -9.52
CA GLN A 368 -4.24 -24.77 -10.13
C GLN A 368 -3.12 -24.42 -9.15
N ALA A 369 -3.41 -23.58 -8.16
CA ALA A 369 -2.43 -23.12 -7.20
C ALA A 369 -1.73 -24.27 -6.48
N ASP A 370 -0.42 -24.15 -6.35
CA ASP A 370 0.41 -25.05 -5.55
C ASP A 370 1.21 -24.26 -4.54
N PHE A 371 0.62 -24.10 -3.36
CA PHE A 371 1.28 -23.55 -2.18
C PHE A 371 1.58 -24.63 -1.14
N SER A 372 1.82 -25.86 -1.59
CA SER A 372 2.13 -27.00 -0.71
C SER A 372 3.40 -26.80 0.14
N GLY A 373 4.23 -25.82 -0.19
CA GLY A 373 5.32 -25.39 0.68
C GLY A 373 4.87 -24.68 1.96
N MET A 374 3.59 -24.23 2.04
CA MET A 374 3.04 -23.59 3.23
C MET A 374 2.48 -24.59 4.25
N ASP A 375 1.73 -25.60 3.80
CA ASP A 375 0.97 -26.51 4.66
C ASP A 375 1.09 -28.00 4.30
N GLY A 376 1.80 -28.31 3.22
CA GLY A 376 1.96 -29.68 2.71
C GLY A 376 0.82 -30.14 1.81
N GLN A 377 -0.17 -29.29 1.53
CA GLN A 377 -1.34 -29.60 0.69
C GLN A 377 -1.43 -28.63 -0.51
N ARG A 378 -2.42 -28.86 -1.38
CA ARG A 378 -2.67 -27.99 -2.57
C ARG A 378 -4.07 -27.38 -2.51
N ASP A 379 -4.47 -26.91 -1.34
CA ASP A 379 -5.79 -26.36 -1.06
C ASP A 379 -5.74 -24.87 -0.67
N LEU A 380 -4.54 -24.29 -0.66
CA LEU A 380 -4.33 -22.86 -0.53
C LEU A 380 -4.18 -22.17 -1.90
N TYR A 381 -4.75 -20.99 -2.02
CA TYR A 381 -4.55 -20.08 -3.15
C TYR A 381 -4.64 -18.63 -2.68
N VAL A 382 -4.05 -17.72 -3.41
CA VAL A 382 -4.12 -16.27 -3.10
C VAL A 382 -5.48 -15.74 -3.53
N SER A 383 -6.37 -15.54 -2.57
CA SER A 383 -7.73 -15.05 -2.85
C SER A 383 -7.75 -13.56 -3.14
N SER A 384 -6.87 -12.78 -2.50
CA SER A 384 -6.80 -11.33 -2.71
C SER A 384 -5.41 -10.79 -2.39
N VAL A 385 -4.97 -9.82 -3.19
CA VAL A 385 -3.81 -8.96 -2.91
C VAL A 385 -4.28 -7.52 -2.96
N ILE A 386 -4.25 -6.87 -1.81
CA ILE A 386 -4.75 -5.50 -1.68
C ILE A 386 -3.59 -4.60 -1.31
N HIS A 387 -3.39 -3.55 -2.11
CA HIS A 387 -2.37 -2.54 -1.89
C HIS A 387 -3.02 -1.18 -1.70
N LYS A 388 -2.60 -0.46 -0.66
CA LYS A 388 -3.01 0.91 -0.43
C LYS A 388 -1.80 1.75 -0.03
N ALA A 389 -1.63 2.89 -0.69
CA ALA A 389 -0.53 3.82 -0.46
C ALA A 389 -1.04 5.25 -0.37
N TYR A 390 -0.42 6.02 0.51
CA TYR A 390 -0.72 7.43 0.76
C TYR A 390 0.56 8.25 0.85
N ALA A 391 0.59 9.40 0.18
CA ALA A 391 1.63 10.41 0.33
C ALA A 391 1.06 11.82 0.27
N SER A 392 1.57 12.70 1.12
CA SER A 392 1.31 14.14 1.05
C SER A 392 2.63 14.88 1.01
N VAL A 393 2.85 15.64 -0.05
CA VAL A 393 4.09 16.36 -0.32
C VAL A 393 3.86 17.85 -0.12
N ASP A 394 4.61 18.43 0.81
CA ASP A 394 4.59 19.85 1.13
C ASP A 394 6.00 20.44 1.24
N GLU A 395 6.11 21.69 1.70
CA GLU A 395 7.37 22.42 1.83
C GLU A 395 8.37 21.77 2.78
N SER A 396 7.89 21.02 3.75
CA SER A 396 8.73 20.37 4.77
C SER A 396 9.23 19.00 4.33
N GLY A 397 8.53 18.37 3.38
CA GLY A 397 8.82 17.01 2.94
C GLY A 397 7.58 16.26 2.48
N THR A 398 7.68 14.94 2.55
CA THR A 398 6.51 14.07 2.43
C THR A 398 5.96 13.85 3.85
N GLU A 399 4.79 14.42 4.13
CA GLU A 399 4.10 14.39 5.44
C GLU A 399 4.96 14.77 6.67
N ALA A 400 5.84 15.78 6.52
CA ALA A 400 6.79 16.20 7.57
C ALA A 400 6.22 17.30 8.48
N ALA A 401 6.62 17.27 9.75
CA ALA A 401 6.47 18.41 10.68
C ALA A 401 7.67 19.34 10.51
N ALA A 402 7.40 20.66 10.43
CA ALA A 402 8.40 21.68 10.14
C ALA A 402 9.61 21.64 11.10
N ALA A 403 10.82 21.47 10.54
CA ALA A 403 12.08 21.78 11.19
C ALA A 403 12.79 22.85 10.35
N THR A 404 13.19 23.96 10.99
CA THR A 404 13.93 25.02 10.31
C THR A 404 15.42 24.74 10.42
N VAL A 405 16.05 24.37 9.31
CA VAL A 405 17.51 24.26 9.21
C VAL A 405 18.03 25.49 8.45
N ALA A 406 18.87 26.28 9.10
CA ALA A 406 19.57 27.39 8.46
C ALA A 406 20.86 26.84 7.83
N ILE A 407 20.95 26.83 6.49
CA ILE A 407 22.17 26.47 5.77
C ILE A 407 22.94 27.75 5.45
N VAL A 408 24.16 27.85 6.01
CA VAL A 408 25.11 28.91 5.69
C VAL A 408 25.96 28.44 4.49
N GLY A 409 25.71 29.01 3.32
CA GLY A 409 26.47 28.73 2.11
C GLY A 409 27.79 29.53 2.08
N ILE A 410 28.90 28.85 1.73
CA ILE A 410 30.19 29.50 1.42
C ILE A 410 30.23 29.74 -0.10
N THR A 411 30.33 31.02 -0.50
CA THR A 411 30.45 31.41 -1.90
C THR A 411 31.92 31.46 -2.31
N SER A 412 32.32 30.64 -3.29
CA SER A 412 33.46 30.96 -4.16
C SER A 412 33.55 29.97 -5.32
N ILE A 413 33.13 30.40 -6.48
CA ILE A 413 33.52 30.05 -7.85
C ILE A 413 32.42 30.65 -8.74
N MET A 414 32.75 31.33 -9.86
CA MET A 414 31.75 31.85 -10.79
C MET A 414 30.89 30.69 -11.28
N PRO A 415 29.64 30.56 -10.83
CA PRO A 415 28.78 29.50 -11.30
C PRO A 415 28.21 29.90 -12.67
N GLY A 416 28.07 28.93 -13.59
CA GLY A 416 27.18 29.07 -14.73
C GLY A 416 25.76 29.43 -14.28
N GLU A 417 24.92 29.94 -15.20
CA GLU A 417 23.52 30.19 -14.87
C GLU A 417 22.84 28.91 -14.34
N PRO A 418 22.11 28.99 -13.22
CA PRO A 418 21.42 27.82 -12.68
C PRO A 418 20.33 27.33 -13.63
N VAL A 419 20.11 26.04 -13.68
CA VAL A 419 18.96 25.47 -14.38
C VAL A 419 17.68 25.86 -13.64
N SER A 420 16.73 26.43 -14.37
CA SER A 420 15.39 26.72 -13.83
C SER A 420 14.40 25.66 -14.29
N LEU A 421 13.85 24.88 -13.36
CA LEU A 421 12.85 23.84 -13.62
C LEU A 421 11.55 24.19 -12.90
N THR A 422 10.47 24.38 -13.67
CA THR A 422 9.10 24.55 -13.15
C THR A 422 8.26 23.34 -13.53
N ILE A 423 7.66 22.68 -12.53
CA ILE A 423 6.78 21.54 -12.71
C ILE A 423 5.33 22.03 -12.67
N ASP A 424 4.87 22.51 -13.83
CA ASP A 424 3.55 23.11 -14.06
C ASP A 424 2.64 22.24 -14.96
N ARG A 425 2.99 20.96 -15.07
CA ARG A 425 2.36 19.98 -15.96
C ARG A 425 2.54 18.56 -15.43
N PRO A 426 1.85 17.53 -15.98
CA PRO A 426 1.96 16.15 -15.51
C PRO A 426 3.41 15.68 -15.42
N PHE A 427 3.70 14.96 -14.35
CA PHE A 427 5.02 14.41 -14.08
C PHE A 427 4.92 13.03 -13.42
N ILE A 428 5.98 12.24 -13.58
CA ILE A 428 6.18 10.99 -12.89
C ILE A 428 7.15 11.24 -11.73
N PHE A 429 6.97 10.57 -10.62
CA PHE A 429 7.91 10.61 -9.53
C PHE A 429 8.22 9.22 -9.00
N VAL A 430 9.45 9.05 -8.52
CA VAL A 430 9.95 7.81 -7.95
C VAL A 430 10.66 8.16 -6.65
N ILE A 431 10.33 7.47 -5.56
CA ILE A 431 11.09 7.55 -4.31
C ILE A 431 11.97 6.32 -4.26
N TYR A 432 13.28 6.52 -4.18
CA TYR A 432 14.26 5.45 -4.26
C TYR A 432 15.37 5.58 -3.22
N ASP A 433 15.90 4.46 -2.81
CA ASP A 433 17.10 4.38 -1.97
C ASP A 433 18.34 4.50 -2.86
N GLN A 434 19.14 5.54 -2.66
CA GLN A 434 20.27 5.85 -3.52
C GLN A 434 21.38 4.81 -3.46
N PRO A 435 21.77 4.27 -2.25
CA PRO A 435 22.79 3.25 -2.16
C PRO A 435 22.47 1.94 -2.86
N THR A 436 21.22 1.48 -2.76
CA THR A 436 20.80 0.19 -3.35
C THR A 436 20.08 0.35 -4.68
N GLN A 437 19.76 1.58 -5.09
CA GLN A 437 18.92 1.92 -6.24
C GLN A 437 17.53 1.26 -6.22
N SER A 438 17.09 0.79 -5.06
CA SER A 438 15.79 0.16 -4.89
C SER A 438 14.66 1.17 -4.97
N ILE A 439 13.66 0.89 -5.83
CA ILE A 439 12.47 1.73 -5.97
C ILE A 439 11.50 1.41 -4.84
N LEU A 440 11.37 2.35 -3.91
CA LEU A 440 10.47 2.24 -2.76
C LEU A 440 9.03 2.58 -3.14
N PHE A 441 8.88 3.65 -3.94
CA PHE A 441 7.57 4.10 -4.45
C PHE A 441 7.70 4.63 -5.87
N ALA A 442 6.62 4.50 -6.61
CA ALA A 442 6.45 5.13 -7.92
C ALA A 442 5.04 5.71 -8.05
N GLY A 443 4.93 6.77 -8.84
CA GLY A 443 3.65 7.41 -9.08
C GLY A 443 3.68 8.44 -10.19
N ARG A 444 2.51 8.95 -10.52
CA ARG A 444 2.34 10.09 -11.41
C ARG A 444 1.34 11.09 -10.83
N ILE A 445 1.57 12.33 -11.10
CA ILE A 445 0.62 13.42 -10.82
C ILE A 445 0.16 14.03 -12.14
N THR A 446 -1.10 13.84 -12.44
CA THR A 446 -1.77 14.43 -13.61
C THR A 446 -2.61 15.63 -13.23
N ASN A 447 -2.99 15.75 -11.95
CA ASN A 447 -3.71 16.87 -11.36
C ASN A 447 -3.39 16.97 -9.85
N PRO A 448 -2.57 17.94 -9.42
CA PRO A 448 -2.21 18.11 -7.99
C PRO A 448 -3.36 18.61 -7.10
N GLY A 449 -4.44 19.10 -7.69
CA GLY A 449 -5.60 19.63 -6.95
C GLY A 449 -6.67 18.57 -6.62
N LYS A 450 -6.39 17.29 -6.87
CA LYS A 450 -7.34 16.19 -6.62
C LYS A 450 -6.78 15.18 -5.67
#